data_89043bf81ff089f4126a72c8a0543666
#
_entry.id   89043bf81ff089f4126a72c8a0543666
#
_cell.length_a   1.000
_cell.length_b   1.000
_cell.length_c   1.000
_cell.angle_alpha   90.00
_cell.angle_beta   90.00
_cell.angle_gamma   90.00
#
_symmetry.space_group_name_H-M   'P 1'
#
loop_
_entity.id
_entity.type
_entity.pdbx_description
1 polymer ?
#
loop_
_entity_poly.entity_id
_entity_poly.type
_entity_poly.pdbx_seq_one_letter_code
_entity_poly.pdbx_strand_id
1 'polypeptide(L)'
;MQHGNAQGQGHVQEHGHGRAQHRVVVLGAGYAGAIAAGRLARRLRREDVAITLVNAEPDFVERVRMHQLAVGQELRPRPFSEMFAGTGVRLRLARVTAVDVDGRTVSITEAEPGGSSASGASNGLGSSGGSSTSDGLGSSGGSSTSEGPGVSGGSDGLGSSSGPGDSGSSGSSGSSGVEELPYDTLVYALGSTWNTHDVPGAAEHAHDIAGRPGALRLRARLAALGAGQPVVVVGGGLTGLEAATEIAEARPDLKVTLAARGALGDWLSPKGARHLRKVMAGLGITVHENTTVTGVGADHATTAAGDLPASATIWTTGFAAHPIARATTLRTDATGRIEVDGTMRSLSHPDVYAIGDAALAQGPGDKPLRMSCASGVPMAWQAADAIAARLTGTKSPTAPLRYFNQCISLGRKEGLIQYVTADDRARTAALTGRLAAFYKELVCKGAAWGVANPTLAVPTRRRPTVVQPAPVPTPAPEATTA
;
A
#
# COMPACT_ATOMS: atom_id res chain seq x y z
N MET A 1 -34.11 -67.69 -40.70
CA MET A 1 -34.93 -66.62 -40.09
C MET A 1 -34.06 -65.92 -39.04
N GLN A 2 -33.46 -64.81 -39.40
CA GLN A 2 -32.56 -64.05 -38.56
C GLN A 2 -33.30 -62.79 -38.11
N HIS A 3 -33.38 -62.59 -36.80
CA HIS A 3 -33.82 -61.33 -36.25
C HIS A 3 -32.61 -60.60 -35.72
N GLY A 4 -32.25 -59.49 -36.35
CA GLY A 4 -31.25 -58.54 -35.91
C GLY A 4 -31.86 -57.60 -34.86
N ASN A 5 -31.19 -57.51 -33.76
CA ASN A 5 -31.50 -56.56 -32.69
C ASN A 5 -30.51 -55.40 -32.75
N ALA A 6 -30.95 -54.22 -33.17
CA ALA A 6 -30.19 -52.98 -33.14
C ALA A 6 -30.38 -52.31 -31.77
N GLN A 7 -29.35 -52.34 -30.94
CA GLN A 7 -29.29 -51.53 -29.68
C GLN A 7 -28.74 -50.13 -30.05
N GLY A 8 -29.57 -49.15 -30.00
CA GLY A 8 -29.16 -47.74 -30.04
C GLY A 8 -28.60 -47.32 -28.69
N GLN A 9 -27.26 -47.06 -28.67
CA GLN A 9 -26.58 -46.44 -27.54
C GLN A 9 -26.86 -44.90 -27.62
N GLY A 10 -27.79 -44.44 -26.80
CA GLY A 10 -27.95 -42.99 -26.56
C GLY A 10 -26.81 -42.52 -25.67
N HIS A 11 -25.87 -41.78 -26.24
CA HIS A 11 -24.92 -40.98 -25.51
C HIS A 11 -25.65 -39.82 -24.80
N VAL A 12 -25.94 -39.98 -23.52
CA VAL A 12 -26.34 -38.87 -22.66
C VAL A 12 -25.04 -38.09 -22.36
N GLN A 13 -24.83 -37.00 -23.05
CA GLN A 13 -23.87 -35.99 -22.64
C GLN A 13 -24.39 -35.33 -21.35
N GLU A 14 -23.89 -35.77 -20.22
CA GLU A 14 -23.98 -35.02 -18.97
C GLU A 14 -23.16 -33.74 -19.12
N HIS A 15 -23.82 -32.67 -19.56
CA HIS A 15 -23.31 -31.33 -19.32
C HIS A 15 -23.34 -31.06 -17.82
N GLY A 16 -22.26 -31.39 -17.15
CA GLY A 16 -22.01 -30.99 -15.78
C GLY A 16 -22.05 -29.46 -15.73
N HIS A 17 -23.18 -28.90 -15.32
CA HIS A 17 -23.31 -27.49 -14.95
C HIS A 17 -22.44 -27.30 -13.73
N GLY A 18 -21.17 -26.86 -13.93
CA GLY A 18 -20.28 -26.47 -12.86
C GLY A 18 -20.99 -25.39 -12.06
N ARG A 19 -21.25 -25.69 -10.79
CA ARG A 19 -21.86 -24.73 -9.85
C ARG A 19 -21.02 -23.45 -9.85
N ALA A 20 -21.64 -22.29 -10.10
CA ALA A 20 -20.97 -21.02 -10.09
C ALA A 20 -20.26 -20.79 -8.75
N GLN A 21 -18.98 -20.46 -8.78
CA GLN A 21 -18.19 -20.19 -7.59
C GLN A 21 -18.50 -18.80 -7.04
N HIS A 22 -18.57 -18.66 -5.72
CA HIS A 22 -18.63 -17.36 -5.05
C HIS A 22 -17.28 -16.65 -5.21
N ARG A 23 -17.26 -15.44 -5.77
CA ARG A 23 -16.06 -14.69 -6.11
C ARG A 23 -15.67 -13.78 -4.96
N VAL A 24 -14.51 -14.04 -4.38
CA VAL A 24 -13.90 -13.16 -3.36
C VAL A 24 -12.72 -12.45 -3.99
N VAL A 25 -12.76 -11.12 -4.06
CA VAL A 25 -11.66 -10.29 -4.54
C VAL A 25 -11.02 -9.60 -3.36
N VAL A 26 -9.69 -9.72 -3.22
CA VAL A 26 -8.89 -9.09 -2.18
C VAL A 26 -7.97 -8.06 -2.84
N LEU A 27 -8.10 -6.79 -2.46
CA LEU A 27 -7.32 -5.68 -3.02
C LEU A 27 -6.15 -5.33 -2.11
N GLY A 28 -4.93 -5.53 -2.62
CA GLY A 28 -3.68 -5.29 -1.91
C GLY A 28 -3.20 -6.50 -1.10
N ALA A 29 -1.94 -6.85 -1.29
CA ALA A 29 -1.28 -7.98 -0.65
C ALA A 29 -0.26 -7.56 0.44
N GLY A 30 -0.53 -6.47 1.17
CA GLY A 30 0.20 -6.15 2.39
C GLY A 30 -0.07 -7.17 3.50
N TYR A 31 0.37 -6.91 4.73
CA TYR A 31 0.17 -7.81 5.88
C TYR A 31 -1.28 -8.26 6.01
N ALA A 32 -2.23 -7.34 5.92
CA ALA A 32 -3.64 -7.65 6.13
C ALA A 32 -4.24 -8.46 4.96
N GLY A 33 -4.10 -7.97 3.71
CA GLY A 33 -4.73 -8.60 2.55
C GLY A 33 -4.18 -9.99 2.25
N ALA A 34 -2.86 -10.19 2.32
CA ALA A 34 -2.24 -11.49 2.09
C ALA A 34 -2.67 -12.52 3.15
N ILE A 35 -2.74 -12.12 4.44
CA ILE A 35 -3.24 -12.99 5.52
C ILE A 35 -4.72 -13.33 5.29
N ALA A 36 -5.55 -12.36 4.92
CA ALA A 36 -6.97 -12.60 4.69
C ALA A 36 -7.20 -13.59 3.53
N ALA A 37 -6.55 -13.38 2.39
CA ALA A 37 -6.63 -14.27 1.23
C ALA A 37 -6.20 -15.70 1.57
N GLY A 38 -5.02 -15.85 2.20
CA GLY A 38 -4.50 -17.17 2.59
C GLY A 38 -5.36 -17.87 3.66
N ARG A 39 -5.93 -17.12 4.63
CA ARG A 39 -6.80 -17.68 5.66
C ARG A 39 -8.14 -18.15 5.09
N LEU A 40 -8.74 -17.39 4.18
CA LEU A 40 -9.94 -17.77 3.44
C LEU A 40 -9.72 -19.06 2.64
N ALA A 41 -8.62 -19.13 1.89
CA ALA A 41 -8.26 -20.31 1.10
C ALA A 41 -8.08 -21.60 1.94
N ARG A 42 -7.74 -21.47 3.21
CA ARG A 42 -7.62 -22.61 4.14
C ARG A 42 -8.93 -23.00 4.81
N ARG A 43 -9.96 -22.12 4.77
CA ARG A 43 -11.27 -22.33 5.43
C ARG A 43 -12.40 -22.71 4.47
N LEU A 44 -12.29 -22.32 3.20
CA LEU A 44 -13.32 -22.51 2.18
C LEU A 44 -12.89 -23.55 1.14
N ARG A 45 -13.84 -24.27 0.58
CA ARG A 45 -13.58 -25.21 -0.51
C ARG A 45 -13.35 -24.46 -1.81
N ARG A 46 -12.37 -24.90 -2.60
CA ARG A 46 -12.03 -24.30 -3.88
C ARG A 46 -13.12 -24.45 -4.93
N GLU A 47 -13.88 -25.51 -4.83
CA GLU A 47 -14.99 -25.82 -5.72
C GLU A 47 -16.14 -24.82 -5.55
N ASP A 48 -16.27 -24.26 -4.34
CA ASP A 48 -17.35 -23.34 -3.98
C ASP A 48 -16.95 -21.86 -4.09
N VAL A 49 -15.65 -21.54 -3.90
CA VAL A 49 -15.16 -20.16 -3.79
C VAL A 49 -13.91 -19.95 -4.60
N ALA A 50 -13.95 -18.96 -5.49
CA ALA A 50 -12.79 -18.43 -6.20
C ALA A 50 -12.23 -17.20 -5.45
N ILE A 51 -10.95 -17.24 -5.07
CA ILE A 51 -10.28 -16.12 -4.38
C ILE A 51 -9.26 -15.51 -5.31
N THR A 52 -9.42 -14.24 -5.64
CA THR A 52 -8.48 -13.46 -6.44
C THR A 52 -7.80 -12.42 -5.55
N LEU A 53 -6.46 -12.41 -5.53
CA LEU A 53 -5.65 -11.43 -4.82
C LEU A 53 -4.98 -10.50 -5.84
N VAL A 54 -5.34 -9.22 -5.80
CA VAL A 54 -4.82 -8.18 -6.69
C VAL A 54 -3.73 -7.39 -5.98
N ASN A 55 -2.55 -7.29 -6.58
CA ASN A 55 -1.44 -6.50 -6.03
C ASN A 55 -0.55 -5.96 -7.15
N ALA A 56 0.01 -4.77 -6.95
CA ALA A 56 0.90 -4.15 -7.95
C ALA A 56 2.35 -4.66 -7.89
N GLU A 57 2.77 -5.25 -6.77
CA GLU A 57 4.12 -5.80 -6.58
C GLU A 57 4.07 -7.32 -6.62
N PRO A 58 5.05 -8.00 -7.23
CA PRO A 58 5.10 -9.47 -7.29
C PRO A 58 5.50 -10.10 -5.96
N ASP A 59 6.17 -9.33 -5.11
CA ASP A 59 6.71 -9.76 -3.83
C ASP A 59 6.00 -9.12 -2.65
N PHE A 60 5.97 -9.83 -1.53
CA PHE A 60 5.53 -9.27 -0.26
C PHE A 60 6.53 -8.22 0.25
N VAL A 61 6.05 -7.00 0.44
CA VAL A 61 6.86 -5.88 0.95
C VAL A 61 6.78 -5.82 2.48
N GLU A 62 7.90 -6.05 3.17
CA GLU A 62 8.01 -5.91 4.62
C GLU A 62 8.03 -4.42 5.01
N ARG A 63 6.88 -3.71 4.95
CA ARG A 63 6.77 -2.26 5.21
C ARG A 63 7.40 -1.82 6.54
N VAL A 64 7.40 -2.69 7.54
CA VAL A 64 8.02 -2.44 8.85
C VAL A 64 9.54 -2.34 8.81
N ARG A 65 10.18 -2.60 7.64
CA ARG A 65 11.62 -2.56 7.42
C ARG A 65 12.04 -1.56 6.35
N MET A 66 11.16 -0.67 5.92
CA MET A 66 11.50 0.29 4.85
C MET A 66 12.60 1.25 5.25
N HIS A 67 12.72 1.62 6.54
CA HIS A 67 13.84 2.38 7.07
C HIS A 67 15.19 1.64 6.92
N GLN A 68 15.20 0.30 7.02
CA GLN A 68 16.38 -0.54 6.80
C GLN A 68 16.76 -0.60 5.31
N LEU A 69 15.77 -0.78 4.43
CA LEU A 69 15.97 -0.77 2.99
C LEU A 69 16.53 0.58 2.51
N ALA A 70 16.04 1.68 3.07
CA ALA A 70 16.46 3.03 2.73
C ALA A 70 17.93 3.33 3.03
N VAL A 71 18.53 2.65 4.00
CA VAL A 71 19.97 2.79 4.34
C VAL A 71 20.85 1.71 3.70
N GLY A 72 20.32 0.92 2.76
CA GLY A 72 21.10 -0.05 2.00
C GLY A 72 21.06 -1.49 2.51
N GLN A 73 20.26 -1.81 3.54
CA GLN A 73 20.11 -3.20 3.95
C GLN A 73 19.28 -3.99 2.94
N GLU A 74 19.75 -5.18 2.60
CA GLU A 74 19.03 -6.07 1.70
C GLU A 74 17.93 -6.82 2.46
N LEU A 75 16.72 -6.80 1.91
CA LEU A 75 15.59 -7.56 2.41
C LEU A 75 15.39 -8.81 1.55
N ARG A 76 15.17 -9.95 2.19
CA ARG A 76 14.93 -11.22 1.48
C ARG A 76 13.66 -11.10 0.63
N PRO A 77 13.72 -11.38 -0.67
CA PRO A 77 12.53 -11.48 -1.52
C PRO A 77 11.55 -12.53 -0.99
N ARG A 78 10.26 -12.26 -1.13
CA ARG A 78 9.16 -13.15 -0.72
C ARG A 78 8.09 -13.17 -1.81
N PRO A 79 8.31 -13.93 -2.90
CA PRO A 79 7.38 -13.98 -4.02
C PRO A 79 5.99 -14.49 -3.60
N PHE A 80 4.94 -13.80 -4.00
CA PHE A 80 3.57 -14.26 -3.74
C PHE A 80 3.28 -15.57 -4.46
N SER A 81 3.91 -15.84 -5.60
CA SER A 81 3.81 -17.11 -6.31
C SER A 81 4.22 -18.30 -5.43
N GLU A 82 5.29 -18.16 -4.64
CA GLU A 82 5.72 -19.18 -3.69
C GLU A 82 4.79 -19.23 -2.45
N MET A 83 4.43 -18.07 -1.90
CA MET A 83 3.62 -17.99 -0.69
C MET A 83 2.21 -18.58 -0.87
N PHE A 84 1.63 -18.43 -2.07
CA PHE A 84 0.29 -18.92 -2.39
C PHE A 84 0.30 -20.20 -3.23
N ALA A 85 1.47 -20.80 -3.49
CA ALA A 85 1.58 -22.07 -4.21
C ALA A 85 0.67 -23.14 -3.56
N GLY A 86 -0.10 -23.84 -4.37
CA GLY A 86 -1.00 -24.90 -3.91
C GLY A 86 -2.18 -24.44 -3.04
N THR A 87 -2.38 -23.15 -2.76
CA THR A 87 -3.51 -22.65 -1.96
C THR A 87 -4.81 -22.52 -2.74
N GLY A 88 -4.75 -22.32 -4.05
CA GLY A 88 -5.89 -22.00 -4.92
C GLY A 88 -6.23 -20.51 -4.99
N VAL A 89 -5.45 -19.64 -4.36
CA VAL A 89 -5.55 -18.19 -4.55
C VAL A 89 -5.00 -17.83 -5.92
N ARG A 90 -5.77 -17.09 -6.71
CA ARG A 90 -5.35 -16.55 -8.01
C ARG A 90 -4.68 -15.20 -7.78
N LEU A 91 -3.42 -15.09 -8.17
CA LEU A 91 -2.69 -13.83 -8.11
C LEU A 91 -2.92 -13.02 -9.39
N ARG A 92 -3.27 -11.74 -9.24
CA ARG A 92 -3.34 -10.77 -10.34
C ARG A 92 -2.32 -9.68 -10.05
N LEU A 93 -1.26 -9.66 -10.84
CA LEU A 93 -0.24 -8.60 -10.78
C LEU A 93 -0.77 -7.38 -11.53
N ALA A 94 -1.48 -6.52 -10.81
CA ALA A 94 -2.17 -5.39 -11.39
C ALA A 94 -2.33 -4.25 -10.36
N ARG A 95 -2.51 -3.04 -10.88
CA ARG A 95 -2.85 -1.85 -10.09
C ARG A 95 -4.36 -1.66 -10.10
N VAL A 96 -4.95 -1.51 -8.93
CA VAL A 96 -6.35 -1.11 -8.80
C VAL A 96 -6.47 0.37 -9.15
N THR A 97 -7.36 0.72 -10.06
CA THR A 97 -7.61 2.09 -10.53
C THR A 97 -8.93 2.65 -10.04
N ALA A 98 -9.95 1.80 -9.95
CA ALA A 98 -11.27 2.18 -9.43
C ALA A 98 -11.97 0.98 -8.78
N VAL A 99 -12.99 1.27 -7.97
CA VAL A 99 -13.90 0.27 -7.40
C VAL A 99 -15.33 0.82 -7.54
N ASP A 100 -16.16 0.10 -8.25
CA ASP A 100 -17.60 0.32 -8.27
C ASP A 100 -18.25 -0.66 -7.27
N VAL A 101 -18.60 -0.15 -6.10
CA VAL A 101 -19.15 -0.97 -5.02
C VAL A 101 -20.64 -1.29 -5.23
N ASP A 102 -21.35 -0.45 -5.97
CA ASP A 102 -22.77 -0.64 -6.30
C ASP A 102 -22.90 -1.65 -7.45
N GLY A 103 -22.07 -1.53 -8.50
CA GLY A 103 -21.95 -2.50 -9.60
C GLY A 103 -21.15 -3.75 -9.26
N ARG A 104 -20.48 -3.81 -8.10
CA ARG A 104 -19.64 -4.93 -7.65
C ARG A 104 -18.53 -5.30 -8.62
N THR A 105 -17.83 -4.29 -9.12
CA THR A 105 -16.69 -4.45 -10.02
C THR A 105 -15.47 -3.70 -9.52
N VAL A 106 -14.29 -4.18 -9.90
CA VAL A 106 -13.00 -3.55 -9.62
C VAL A 106 -12.27 -3.36 -10.93
N SER A 107 -11.93 -2.12 -11.25
CA SER A 107 -11.12 -1.80 -12.43
C SER A 107 -9.63 -1.94 -12.08
N ILE A 108 -8.90 -2.69 -12.91
CA ILE A 108 -7.47 -2.91 -12.77
C ILE A 108 -6.74 -2.64 -14.08
N THR A 109 -5.48 -2.24 -13.97
CA THR A 109 -4.54 -2.15 -15.10
C THR A 109 -3.32 -3.02 -14.81
N GLU A 110 -2.68 -3.56 -15.81
CA GLU A 110 -1.44 -4.31 -15.63
C GLU A 110 -0.41 -3.47 -14.88
N ALA A 111 0.31 -4.09 -13.96
CA ALA A 111 1.38 -3.43 -13.23
C ALA A 111 2.67 -3.56 -14.05
N GLU A 112 3.19 -2.42 -14.53
CA GLU A 112 4.53 -2.37 -15.15
C GLU A 112 5.58 -2.83 -14.14
N PRO A 113 6.42 -3.82 -14.46
CA PRO A 113 7.49 -4.24 -13.59
C PRO A 113 8.49 -3.09 -13.37
N GLY A 114 8.48 -2.50 -12.18
CA GLY A 114 9.38 -1.41 -11.82
C GLY A 114 8.86 0.01 -12.04
N GLY A 115 7.63 0.20 -12.45
CA GLY A 115 7.00 1.51 -12.64
C GLY A 115 6.83 2.27 -11.33
N SER A 116 7.61 3.33 -11.13
CA SER A 116 7.47 4.29 -10.04
C SER A 116 6.11 4.98 -10.17
N SER A 117 5.26 4.83 -9.18
CA SER A 117 4.00 5.57 -9.09
C SER A 117 4.26 7.04 -8.73
N ALA A 118 4.61 7.84 -9.71
CA ALA A 118 4.47 9.29 -9.66
C ALA A 118 3.10 9.65 -10.24
N SER A 119 2.03 9.45 -9.49
CA SER A 119 0.74 10.07 -9.78
C SER A 119 0.48 11.15 -8.74
N GLY A 120 1.04 12.34 -9.02
CA GLY A 120 0.50 13.57 -8.50
C GLY A 120 -0.92 13.73 -9.08
N ALA A 121 -1.92 13.68 -8.24
CA ALA A 121 -3.27 14.07 -8.61
C ALA A 121 -3.27 15.59 -8.80
N SER A 122 -3.12 16.04 -10.05
CA SER A 122 -3.48 17.40 -10.43
C SER A 122 -5.01 17.49 -10.43
N ASN A 123 -5.58 17.99 -9.35
CA ASN A 123 -6.96 18.43 -9.34
C ASN A 123 -7.07 19.73 -10.16
N GLY A 124 -7.38 19.60 -11.44
CA GLY A 124 -7.86 20.69 -12.26
C GLY A 124 -9.30 21.02 -11.90
N LEU A 125 -9.52 21.93 -10.97
CA LEU A 125 -10.79 22.65 -10.83
C LEU A 125 -10.77 23.80 -11.81
N GLY A 126 -11.44 23.65 -12.96
CA GLY A 126 -11.79 24.73 -13.84
C GLY A 126 -12.79 25.64 -13.17
N SER A 127 -12.43 26.89 -12.91
CA SER A 127 -13.40 27.96 -12.68
C SER A 127 -13.36 28.89 -13.90
N SER A 128 -14.48 28.91 -14.59
CA SER A 128 -14.83 29.88 -15.63
C SER A 128 -15.20 31.23 -15.01
N GLY A 129 -14.71 32.29 -15.64
CA GLY A 129 -15.49 33.54 -15.69
C GLY A 129 -14.80 34.78 -15.18
N GLY A 130 -14.65 35.75 -16.07
CA GLY A 130 -14.62 37.16 -15.71
C GLY A 130 -13.53 37.99 -16.37
N SER A 131 -13.85 38.51 -17.56
CA SER A 131 -13.12 39.57 -18.25
C SER A 131 -13.12 40.88 -17.46
N SER A 132 -12.00 41.59 -17.44
CA SER A 132 -12.02 43.07 -17.59
C SER A 132 -10.62 43.62 -17.96
N THR A 133 -10.68 44.43 -18.98
CA THR A 133 -9.69 45.26 -19.61
C THR A 133 -9.01 46.27 -18.70
N SER A 134 -7.72 46.55 -18.93
CA SER A 134 -7.24 47.90 -19.24
C SER A 134 -5.71 47.99 -19.36
N ASP A 135 -5.29 48.42 -20.53
CA ASP A 135 -4.29 49.38 -20.96
C ASP A 135 -3.04 49.70 -20.13
N GLY A 136 -1.92 49.70 -20.84
CA GLY A 136 -0.90 50.69 -20.60
C GLY A 136 0.55 50.33 -20.88
N LEU A 137 1.00 50.54 -22.09
CA LEU A 137 2.27 51.21 -22.52
C LEU A 137 3.60 50.87 -21.78
N GLY A 138 4.61 50.39 -22.48
CA GLY A 138 5.68 51.12 -23.11
C GLY A 138 7.00 50.38 -23.07
N SER A 139 7.49 50.03 -24.21
CA SER A 139 8.64 50.59 -24.90
C SER A 139 10.04 50.07 -24.55
N SER A 140 10.65 49.60 -25.62
CA SER A 140 12.04 49.69 -26.08
C SER A 140 13.06 48.78 -25.42
N GLY A 141 13.91 48.08 -26.10
CA GLY A 141 14.50 48.12 -27.40
C GLY A 141 15.88 47.47 -27.30
N GLY A 142 16.36 46.84 -28.34
CA GLY A 142 17.79 46.53 -28.38
C GLY A 142 18.14 45.20 -29.05
N SER A 143 18.34 45.29 -30.32
CA SER A 143 18.85 44.34 -31.29
C SER A 143 20.36 44.06 -31.12
N SER A 144 20.80 42.89 -31.59
CA SER A 144 21.96 42.67 -32.52
C SER A 144 22.24 41.16 -32.59
N THR A 145 21.97 40.52 -33.71
CA THR A 145 22.73 40.23 -34.94
C THR A 145 24.12 39.60 -34.70
N SER A 146 24.28 38.39 -35.25
CA SER A 146 25.29 37.97 -36.27
C SER A 146 25.27 36.43 -36.33
N GLU A 147 24.82 35.85 -37.40
CA GLU A 147 25.50 35.41 -38.63
C GLU A 147 26.36 34.16 -38.46
N GLY A 148 25.96 33.15 -39.26
CA GLY A 148 26.52 31.85 -39.51
C GLY A 148 27.85 31.87 -40.30
N PRO A 149 28.28 30.91 -41.12
CA PRO A 149 27.58 29.99 -42.01
C PRO A 149 28.11 28.51 -41.88
N GLY A 150 27.51 27.45 -42.39
CA GLY A 150 27.27 27.07 -43.74
C GLY A 150 28.11 25.84 -44.18
N VAL A 151 27.54 25.01 -45.09
CA VAL A 151 28.17 24.07 -46.06
C VAL A 151 27.94 22.57 -45.68
N SER A 152 27.02 21.87 -46.25
CA SER A 152 26.77 21.31 -47.60
C SER A 152 27.42 19.95 -47.85
N GLY A 153 26.64 19.09 -48.50
CA GLY A 153 27.00 17.96 -49.33
C GLY A 153 26.53 16.65 -48.79
N GLY A 154 25.73 15.86 -49.44
CA GLY A 154 25.46 15.56 -50.81
C GLY A 154 25.41 14.09 -51.00
N SER A 155 24.33 13.66 -51.46
CA SER A 155 23.95 12.81 -52.61
C SER A 155 24.00 11.29 -52.50
N ASP A 156 22.85 10.73 -52.88
CA ASP A 156 22.53 9.72 -53.88
C ASP A 156 22.74 8.24 -53.59
N GLY A 157 21.66 7.49 -53.86
CA GLY A 157 21.74 6.09 -54.14
C GLY A 157 20.41 5.34 -54.16
N LEU A 158 19.77 5.34 -55.30
CA LEU A 158 18.59 4.56 -55.73
C LEU A 158 18.74 3.04 -55.56
N GLY A 159 17.63 2.36 -55.30
CA GLY A 159 17.55 0.92 -55.49
C GLY A 159 16.18 0.32 -55.09
N SER A 160 15.24 0.36 -56.08
CA SER A 160 13.98 -0.37 -56.02
C SER A 160 14.16 -1.88 -56.20
N SER A 161 13.40 -2.69 -55.48
CA SER A 161 12.82 -3.90 -56.03
C SER A 161 11.63 -4.38 -55.22
N SER A 162 10.54 -4.51 -55.95
CA SER A 162 9.23 -5.02 -55.61
C SER A 162 9.26 -6.57 -55.52
N GLY A 163 8.40 -7.10 -54.62
CA GLY A 163 7.97 -8.49 -54.64
C GLY A 163 6.97 -8.77 -53.53
N PRO A 164 5.87 -9.51 -53.82
CA PRO A 164 4.62 -9.40 -53.07
C PRO A 164 4.38 -10.57 -52.12
N GLY A 165 3.54 -10.27 -51.11
CA GLY A 165 2.60 -11.22 -50.50
C GLY A 165 3.15 -12.02 -49.29
N ASP A 166 2.65 -11.85 -48.17
CA ASP A 166 1.72 -12.79 -47.55
C ASP A 166 1.02 -12.20 -46.31
N SER A 167 -0.18 -12.64 -46.21
CA SER A 167 -1.22 -12.49 -45.23
C SER A 167 -0.88 -12.35 -43.76
N GLY A 168 -1.49 -11.38 -43.10
CA GLY A 168 -2.29 -11.57 -41.91
C GLY A 168 -1.57 -12.03 -40.65
N SER A 169 -0.92 -11.09 -39.98
CA SER A 169 -0.80 -11.15 -38.52
C SER A 169 -1.46 -9.90 -37.98
N SER A 170 -2.67 -10.05 -37.49
CA SER A 170 -3.34 -9.05 -36.70
C SER A 170 -2.50 -8.80 -35.45
N GLY A 171 -1.62 -7.80 -35.54
CA GLY A 171 -0.97 -7.23 -34.39
C GLY A 171 -2.07 -6.63 -33.48
N SER A 172 -2.36 -7.29 -32.37
CA SER A 172 -3.13 -6.68 -31.31
C SER A 172 -2.34 -5.45 -30.85
N SER A 173 -2.76 -4.31 -31.30
CA SER A 173 -2.40 -3.03 -30.71
C SER A 173 -2.67 -3.16 -29.22
N GLY A 174 -1.62 -3.16 -28.40
CA GLY A 174 -1.71 -3.13 -26.95
C GLY A 174 -2.37 -1.84 -26.52
N SER A 175 -3.69 -1.83 -26.49
CA SER A 175 -4.42 -0.90 -25.67
C SER A 175 -4.06 -1.28 -24.23
N SER A 176 -3.58 -0.32 -23.46
CA SER A 176 -3.47 -0.41 -22.01
C SER A 176 -4.88 -0.57 -21.42
N GLY A 177 -5.44 -1.79 -21.57
CA GLY A 177 -6.83 -2.08 -21.29
C GLY A 177 -7.07 -2.09 -19.80
N VAL A 178 -8.03 -1.29 -19.36
CA VAL A 178 -8.64 -1.45 -18.05
C VAL A 178 -9.44 -2.77 -18.10
N GLU A 179 -9.10 -3.69 -17.20
CA GLU A 179 -9.84 -4.94 -16.98
C GLU A 179 -10.79 -4.76 -15.80
N GLU A 180 -11.99 -5.28 -15.91
CA GLU A 180 -12.94 -5.31 -14.79
C GLU A 180 -13.04 -6.69 -14.17
N LEU A 181 -12.90 -6.74 -12.85
CA LEU A 181 -13.06 -7.94 -12.04
C LEU A 181 -14.38 -7.88 -11.25
N PRO A 182 -15.38 -8.68 -11.60
CA PRO A 182 -16.60 -8.76 -10.82
C PRO A 182 -16.38 -9.56 -9.52
N TYR A 183 -17.09 -9.19 -8.44
CA TYR A 183 -17.02 -9.85 -7.15
C TYR A 183 -18.39 -10.07 -6.49
N ASP A 184 -18.46 -11.05 -5.61
CA ASP A 184 -19.59 -11.30 -4.69
C ASP A 184 -19.23 -10.90 -3.26
N THR A 185 -17.95 -10.87 -2.92
CA THR A 185 -17.40 -10.33 -1.69
C THR A 185 -16.09 -9.63 -1.98
N LEU A 186 -15.96 -8.38 -1.52
CA LEU A 186 -14.74 -7.58 -1.64
C LEU A 186 -14.02 -7.49 -0.29
N VAL A 187 -12.72 -7.71 -0.28
CA VAL A 187 -11.84 -7.38 0.86
C VAL A 187 -10.94 -6.22 0.45
N TYR A 188 -11.26 -5.01 0.91
CA TYR A 188 -10.51 -3.80 0.63
C TYR A 188 -9.32 -3.70 1.59
N ALA A 189 -8.11 -3.92 1.10
CA ALA A 189 -6.87 -3.91 1.88
C ALA A 189 -5.74 -3.14 1.18
N LEU A 190 -6.07 -2.07 0.42
CA LEU A 190 -5.08 -1.26 -0.31
C LEU A 190 -4.11 -0.51 0.61
N GLY A 191 -4.38 -0.50 1.91
CA GLY A 191 -3.47 0.05 2.91
C GLY A 191 -3.44 1.58 2.89
N SER A 192 -2.25 2.13 3.08
CA SER A 192 -2.01 3.56 3.21
C SER A 192 -0.79 4.00 2.42
N THR A 193 -0.75 5.26 2.07
CA THR A 193 0.40 5.97 1.52
C THR A 193 0.89 7.03 2.52
N TRP A 194 1.99 7.72 2.21
CA TRP A 194 2.45 8.85 3.02
C TRP A 194 1.48 10.03 2.89
N ASN A 195 1.42 10.84 3.94
CA ASN A 195 0.57 12.02 3.99
C ASN A 195 1.44 13.26 4.10
N THR A 196 1.39 14.14 3.09
CA THR A 196 2.12 15.40 3.09
C THR A 196 1.44 16.49 3.93
N HIS A 197 0.18 16.25 4.35
CA HIS A 197 -0.65 17.22 5.06
C HIS A 197 -0.75 18.56 4.32
N ASP A 198 -0.67 18.54 3.00
CA ASP A 198 -0.68 19.70 2.11
C ASP A 198 0.41 20.74 2.44
N VAL A 199 1.50 20.29 3.08
CA VAL A 199 2.65 21.15 3.37
C VAL A 199 3.35 21.48 2.04
N PRO A 200 3.51 22.78 1.70
CA PRO A 200 4.14 23.22 0.46
C PRO A 200 5.52 22.59 0.24
N GLY A 201 5.75 22.08 -0.97
CA GLY A 201 7.00 21.46 -1.38
C GLY A 201 7.29 20.06 -0.80
N ALA A 202 6.45 19.56 0.12
CA ALA A 202 6.68 18.23 0.69
C ALA A 202 6.55 17.11 -0.35
N ALA A 203 5.59 17.22 -1.27
CA ALA A 203 5.40 16.22 -2.32
C ALA A 203 6.56 16.21 -3.34
N GLU A 204 7.16 17.36 -3.62
CA GLU A 204 8.20 17.57 -4.62
C GLU A 204 9.60 17.28 -4.08
N HIS A 205 9.89 17.68 -2.84
CA HIS A 205 11.25 17.74 -2.31
C HIS A 205 11.52 16.73 -1.17
N ALA A 206 10.48 16.19 -0.54
CA ALA A 206 10.70 15.21 0.52
C ALA A 206 10.72 13.76 0.00
N HIS A 207 11.37 12.90 0.78
CA HIS A 207 11.41 11.46 0.56
C HIS A 207 10.54 10.73 1.57
N ASP A 208 9.77 9.76 1.11
CA ASP A 208 8.96 8.89 1.97
C ASP A 208 9.62 7.51 2.20
N ILE A 209 9.21 6.84 3.25
CA ILE A 209 9.52 5.43 3.53
C ILE A 209 8.24 4.62 3.77
N ALA A 210 7.11 5.08 3.23
CA ALA A 210 5.83 4.40 3.38
C ALA A 210 5.73 3.12 2.54
N GLY A 211 6.55 3.00 1.49
CA GLY A 211 6.59 1.85 0.61
C GLY A 211 7.97 1.61 0.01
N ARG A 212 8.11 0.49 -0.72
CA ARG A 212 9.37 0.09 -1.36
C ARG A 212 9.91 1.13 -2.35
N PRO A 213 9.09 1.71 -3.26
CA PRO A 213 9.59 2.72 -4.20
C PRO A 213 10.18 3.96 -3.49
N GLY A 214 9.52 4.49 -2.45
CA GLY A 214 10.01 5.61 -1.66
C GLY A 214 11.32 5.28 -0.95
N ALA A 215 11.40 4.11 -0.30
CA ALA A 215 12.61 3.65 0.38
C ALA A 215 13.80 3.49 -0.58
N LEU A 216 13.58 3.01 -1.81
CA LEU A 216 14.62 2.88 -2.83
C LEU A 216 15.09 4.25 -3.36
N ARG A 217 14.17 5.21 -3.58
CA ARG A 217 14.53 6.60 -3.91
C ARG A 217 15.38 7.24 -2.81
N LEU A 218 14.95 7.07 -1.55
CA LEU A 218 15.72 7.56 -0.40
C LEU A 218 17.10 6.89 -0.30
N ARG A 219 17.19 5.57 -0.53
CA ARG A 219 18.48 4.84 -0.57
C ARG A 219 19.44 5.46 -1.59
N ALA A 220 18.97 5.72 -2.81
CA ALA A 220 19.78 6.35 -3.85
C ALA A 220 20.21 7.76 -3.42
N ARG A 221 19.30 8.56 -2.83
CA ARG A 221 19.63 9.89 -2.34
C ARG A 221 20.68 9.87 -1.23
N LEU A 222 20.48 9.02 -0.20
CA LEU A 222 21.45 8.91 0.91
C LEU A 222 22.83 8.44 0.44
N ALA A 223 22.89 7.55 -0.56
CA ALA A 223 24.15 7.09 -1.14
C ALA A 223 24.90 8.19 -1.89
N ALA A 224 24.19 9.17 -2.47
CA ALA A 224 24.77 10.30 -3.19
C ALA A 224 25.24 11.44 -2.26
N LEU A 225 24.91 11.41 -0.96
CA LEU A 225 25.33 12.45 -0.01
C LEU A 225 26.78 12.27 0.42
N GLY A 226 27.53 13.37 0.41
CA GLY A 226 28.88 13.47 0.99
C GLY A 226 28.87 13.59 2.50
N ALA A 227 30.02 13.36 3.12
CA ALA A 227 30.21 13.52 4.57
C ALA A 227 29.88 14.97 5.02
N GLY A 228 29.30 15.08 6.22
CA GLY A 228 28.91 16.36 6.83
C GLY A 228 27.61 16.95 6.30
N GLN A 229 26.99 16.36 5.27
CA GLN A 229 25.74 16.90 4.72
C GLN A 229 24.57 16.68 5.70
N PRO A 230 23.67 17.69 5.79
CA PRO A 230 22.54 17.65 6.71
C PRO A 230 21.39 16.80 6.14
N VAL A 231 20.78 16.02 7.00
CA VAL A 231 19.58 15.20 6.73
C VAL A 231 18.53 15.52 7.77
N VAL A 232 17.34 15.92 7.34
CA VAL A 232 16.22 16.24 8.25
C VAL A 232 15.16 15.15 8.18
N VAL A 233 14.84 14.53 9.31
CA VAL A 233 13.69 13.61 9.46
C VAL A 233 12.56 14.39 10.13
N VAL A 234 11.43 14.48 9.44
CA VAL A 234 10.23 15.20 9.90
C VAL A 234 9.24 14.21 10.48
N GLY A 235 8.98 14.31 11.79
CA GLY A 235 8.02 13.49 12.52
C GLY A 235 8.62 12.72 13.68
N GLY A 236 8.16 13.01 14.91
CA GLY A 236 8.61 12.37 16.17
C GLY A 236 7.88 11.05 16.51
N GLY A 237 7.12 10.47 15.59
CA GLY A 237 6.45 9.18 15.77
C GLY A 237 7.38 7.97 15.53
N LEU A 238 6.84 6.73 15.65
CA LEU A 238 7.63 5.50 15.53
C LEU A 238 8.47 5.46 14.25
N THR A 239 7.86 5.79 13.11
CA THR A 239 8.54 5.75 11.81
C THR A 239 9.71 6.72 11.72
N GLY A 240 9.53 7.95 12.25
CA GLY A 240 10.60 8.95 12.26
C GLY A 240 11.74 8.60 13.18
N LEU A 241 11.44 8.03 14.36
CA LEU A 241 12.46 7.55 15.28
C LEU A 241 13.29 6.41 14.66
N GLU A 242 12.62 5.45 14.03
CA GLU A 242 13.27 4.33 13.34
C GLU A 242 14.12 4.83 12.15
N ALA A 243 13.61 5.77 11.35
CA ALA A 243 14.34 6.35 10.22
C ALA A 243 15.59 7.14 10.67
N ALA A 244 15.42 8.05 11.64
CA ALA A 244 16.52 8.88 12.13
C ALA A 244 17.66 8.06 12.73
N THR A 245 17.33 7.07 13.56
CA THR A 245 18.33 6.22 14.22
C THR A 245 19.02 5.27 13.26
N GLU A 246 18.28 4.70 12.29
CA GLU A 246 18.87 3.82 11.29
C GLU A 246 19.79 4.59 10.32
N ILE A 247 19.41 5.82 9.91
CA ILE A 247 20.26 6.68 9.07
C ILE A 247 21.53 7.07 9.82
N ALA A 248 21.41 7.54 11.08
CA ALA A 248 22.56 7.95 11.87
C ALA A 248 23.53 6.80 12.17
N GLU A 249 23.02 5.57 12.40
CA GLU A 249 23.85 4.39 12.60
C GLU A 249 24.54 3.92 11.31
N ALA A 250 23.83 3.94 10.18
CA ALA A 250 24.35 3.50 8.90
C ALA A 250 25.29 4.53 8.23
N ARG A 251 25.05 5.82 8.48
CA ARG A 251 25.79 6.96 7.91
C ARG A 251 26.19 7.93 9.02
N PRO A 252 27.15 7.53 9.91
CA PRO A 252 27.62 8.38 11.01
C PRO A 252 28.38 9.63 10.54
N ASP A 253 28.70 9.71 9.27
CA ASP A 253 29.30 10.86 8.59
C ASP A 253 28.28 11.96 8.26
N LEU A 254 26.96 11.69 8.29
CA LEU A 254 25.92 12.68 8.02
C LEU A 254 25.48 13.39 9.31
N LYS A 255 24.96 14.61 9.16
CA LYS A 255 24.38 15.39 10.27
C LYS A 255 22.86 15.14 10.29
N VAL A 256 22.42 14.21 11.13
CA VAL A 256 21.00 13.85 11.21
C VAL A 256 20.27 14.73 12.21
N THR A 257 19.18 15.34 11.76
CA THR A 257 18.28 16.17 12.58
C THR A 257 16.88 15.55 12.57
N LEU A 258 16.23 15.48 13.75
CA LEU A 258 14.84 15.08 13.90
C LEU A 258 13.99 16.29 14.29
N ALA A 259 13.02 16.67 13.47
CA ALA A 259 12.03 17.70 13.78
C ALA A 259 10.74 17.04 14.29
N ALA A 260 10.38 17.25 15.54
CA ALA A 260 9.22 16.69 16.20
C ALA A 260 8.23 17.80 16.61
N ARG A 261 6.97 17.69 16.21
CA ARG A 261 5.91 18.66 16.56
C ARG A 261 5.64 18.77 18.05
N GLY A 262 5.80 17.70 18.82
CA GLY A 262 5.69 17.65 20.27
C GLY A 262 7.03 17.36 20.94
N ALA A 263 6.99 17.09 22.22
CA ALA A 263 8.18 16.65 22.96
C ALA A 263 8.57 15.22 22.55
N LEU A 264 9.86 14.93 22.50
CA LEU A 264 10.39 13.63 22.09
C LEU A 264 9.94 12.53 23.06
N GLY A 265 9.10 11.62 22.57
CA GLY A 265 8.63 10.47 23.34
C GLY A 265 7.65 10.82 24.45
N ASP A 266 6.87 11.90 24.30
CA ASP A 266 5.80 12.33 25.22
C ASP A 266 4.73 11.26 25.44
N TRP A 267 4.52 10.39 24.46
CA TRP A 267 3.63 9.24 24.50
C TRP A 267 4.24 7.96 25.12
N LEU A 268 5.51 7.99 25.52
CA LEU A 268 6.22 6.87 26.15
C LEU A 268 6.17 6.96 27.68
N SER A 269 6.50 5.86 28.34
CA SER A 269 6.79 5.90 29.78
C SER A 269 8.05 6.73 30.07
N PRO A 270 8.22 7.27 31.29
CA PRO A 270 9.43 8.00 31.66
C PRO A 270 10.72 7.19 31.44
N LYS A 271 10.68 5.86 31.63
CA LYS A 271 11.81 4.96 31.33
C LYS A 271 12.10 4.90 29.83
N GLY A 272 11.04 4.75 29.00
CA GLY A 272 11.16 4.71 27.55
C GLY A 272 11.68 6.02 26.98
N ALA A 273 11.14 7.16 27.41
CA ALA A 273 11.55 8.49 26.98
C ALA A 273 13.03 8.79 27.33
N ARG A 274 13.47 8.45 28.53
CA ARG A 274 14.90 8.60 28.92
C ARG A 274 15.82 7.74 28.04
N HIS A 275 15.45 6.49 27.79
CA HIS A 275 16.25 5.61 26.94
C HIS A 275 16.31 6.16 25.50
N LEU A 276 15.18 6.59 24.93
CA LEU A 276 15.11 7.21 23.61
C LEU A 276 16.06 8.39 23.49
N ARG A 277 15.99 9.35 24.43
CA ARG A 277 16.89 10.54 24.47
C ARG A 277 18.35 10.15 24.55
N LYS A 278 18.68 9.15 25.37
CA LYS A 278 20.05 8.62 25.50
C LYS A 278 20.56 8.06 24.16
N VAL A 279 19.74 7.29 23.46
CA VAL A 279 20.12 6.70 22.16
C VAL A 279 20.28 7.79 21.10
N MET A 280 19.33 8.75 21.01
CA MET A 280 19.44 9.87 20.08
C MET A 280 20.74 10.67 20.28
N ALA A 281 21.05 11.00 21.53
CA ALA A 281 22.30 11.71 21.86
C ALA A 281 23.54 10.86 21.53
N GLY A 282 23.51 9.56 21.82
CA GLY A 282 24.62 8.63 21.53
C GLY A 282 24.90 8.43 20.04
N LEU A 283 23.87 8.63 19.19
CA LEU A 283 23.98 8.59 17.72
C LEU A 283 24.28 9.98 17.12
N GLY A 284 24.43 11.03 17.93
CA GLY A 284 24.70 12.38 17.47
C GLY A 284 23.52 13.03 16.74
N ILE A 285 22.29 12.56 16.98
CA ILE A 285 21.10 13.11 16.35
C ILE A 285 20.68 14.41 17.04
N THR A 286 20.60 15.51 16.30
CA THR A 286 20.03 16.77 16.78
C THR A 286 18.52 16.68 16.81
N VAL A 287 17.89 16.99 17.95
CA VAL A 287 16.43 16.92 18.09
C VAL A 287 15.84 18.31 18.29
N HIS A 288 14.97 18.73 17.38
CA HIS A 288 14.15 19.92 17.52
C HIS A 288 12.74 19.51 17.99
N GLU A 289 12.50 19.65 19.27
CA GLU A 289 11.18 19.41 19.89
C GLU A 289 10.26 20.61 19.66
N ASN A 290 8.95 20.38 19.75
CA ASN A 290 7.91 21.42 19.56
C ASN A 290 8.09 22.22 18.26
N THR A 291 8.62 21.53 17.23
CA THR A 291 8.96 22.15 15.95
C THR A 291 8.07 21.58 14.85
N THR A 292 7.23 22.44 14.28
CA THR A 292 6.38 22.13 13.13
C THR A 292 7.08 22.56 11.86
N VAL A 293 7.24 21.65 10.93
CA VAL A 293 7.71 21.97 9.56
C VAL A 293 6.52 22.43 8.76
N THR A 294 6.60 23.63 8.18
CA THR A 294 5.55 24.31 7.42
C THR A 294 5.82 24.41 5.94
N GLY A 295 7.03 24.05 5.49
CA GLY A 295 7.42 24.01 4.09
C GLY A 295 8.64 23.12 3.90
N VAL A 296 8.84 22.63 2.68
CA VAL A 296 10.01 21.82 2.29
C VAL A 296 10.57 22.37 0.98
N GLY A 297 11.81 22.82 1.02
CA GLY A 297 12.58 23.20 -0.16
C GLY A 297 13.52 22.09 -0.61
N ALA A 298 14.24 22.34 -1.68
CA ALA A 298 15.22 21.39 -2.24
C ALA A 298 16.42 21.14 -1.28
N ASP A 299 16.74 22.13 -0.43
CA ASP A 299 17.93 22.16 0.44
C ASP A 299 17.61 22.54 1.90
N HIS A 300 16.33 22.67 2.26
CA HIS A 300 15.91 23.06 3.62
C HIS A 300 14.50 22.54 3.97
N ALA A 301 14.19 22.55 5.26
CA ALA A 301 12.86 22.41 5.79
C ALA A 301 12.49 23.67 6.59
N THR A 302 11.41 24.36 6.23
CA THR A 302 10.97 25.62 6.85
C THR A 302 10.23 25.36 8.15
N THR A 303 10.57 26.13 9.18
CA THR A 303 9.89 26.12 10.48
C THR A 303 9.62 27.55 10.96
N ALA A 304 8.79 27.70 11.99
CA ALA A 304 8.56 29.02 12.61
C ALA A 304 9.82 29.63 13.22
N ALA A 305 10.83 28.84 13.58
CA ALA A 305 12.10 29.28 14.13
C ALA A 305 13.19 29.55 13.07
N GLY A 306 12.86 29.41 11.79
CA GLY A 306 13.77 29.51 10.65
C GLY A 306 13.96 28.21 9.93
N ASP A 307 14.81 28.22 8.91
CA ASP A 307 15.06 27.07 8.05
C ASP A 307 16.06 26.09 8.67
N LEU A 308 15.76 24.80 8.58
CA LEU A 308 16.64 23.70 8.90
C LEU A 308 17.31 23.24 7.59
N PRO A 309 18.65 23.42 7.44
CA PRO A 309 19.36 22.95 6.25
C PRO A 309 19.16 21.44 6.05
N ALA A 310 18.84 21.00 4.84
CA ALA A 310 18.54 19.61 4.52
C ALA A 310 18.98 19.25 3.10
N SER A 311 20.06 18.51 2.96
CA SER A 311 20.41 17.88 1.68
C SER A 311 19.46 16.73 1.33
N ALA A 312 18.75 16.20 2.31
CA ALA A 312 17.61 15.30 2.13
C ALA A 312 16.61 15.50 3.28
N THR A 313 15.33 15.65 2.94
CA THR A 313 14.22 15.70 3.90
C THR A 313 13.45 14.40 3.85
N ILE A 314 13.32 13.69 4.97
CA ILE A 314 12.57 12.45 5.10
C ILE A 314 11.24 12.73 5.81
N TRP A 315 10.13 12.48 5.13
CA TRP A 315 8.80 12.80 5.62
C TRP A 315 8.12 11.60 6.27
N THR A 316 7.87 11.68 7.58
CA THR A 316 7.30 10.57 8.37
C THR A 316 6.13 10.98 9.25
N THR A 317 5.43 12.08 8.89
CA THR A 317 4.42 12.72 9.74
C THR A 317 3.07 12.01 9.78
N GLY A 318 2.89 10.93 9.06
CA GLY A 318 1.67 10.13 9.08
C GLY A 318 1.35 9.45 7.75
N PHE A 319 0.26 8.71 7.79
CA PHE A 319 -0.26 7.98 6.64
C PHE A 319 -1.65 8.48 6.26
N ALA A 320 -2.00 8.39 4.99
CA ALA A 320 -3.35 8.59 4.47
C ALA A 320 -3.86 7.27 3.87
N ALA A 321 -5.14 6.97 4.01
CA ALA A 321 -5.77 5.88 3.31
C ALA A 321 -5.69 6.12 1.79
N HIS A 322 -5.66 5.04 1.01
CA HIS A 322 -5.63 5.15 -0.44
C HIS A 322 -6.89 5.87 -0.96
N PRO A 323 -6.78 6.83 -1.90
CA PRO A 323 -7.88 7.73 -2.27
C PRO A 323 -9.07 7.03 -2.95
N ILE A 324 -8.89 5.83 -3.50
CA ILE A 324 -9.95 5.07 -4.21
C ILE A 324 -11.21 4.91 -3.34
N ALA A 325 -11.08 4.66 -2.03
CA ALA A 325 -12.25 4.49 -1.17
C ALA A 325 -13.14 5.74 -1.11
N ARG A 326 -12.53 6.93 -1.14
CA ARG A 326 -13.27 8.21 -1.14
C ARG A 326 -14.00 8.48 -2.46
N ALA A 327 -13.56 7.88 -3.55
CA ALA A 327 -14.19 7.99 -4.86
C ALA A 327 -15.36 7.02 -5.06
N THR A 328 -15.74 6.28 -4.01
CA THR A 328 -16.86 5.33 -4.00
C THR A 328 -17.99 5.82 -3.11
N THR A 329 -19.14 5.11 -3.13
CA THR A 329 -20.27 5.30 -2.19
C THR A 329 -20.03 4.66 -0.81
N LEU A 330 -18.82 4.13 -0.55
CA LEU A 330 -18.43 3.63 0.78
C LEU A 330 -18.39 4.76 1.81
N ARG A 331 -18.98 4.50 2.97
CA ARG A 331 -18.89 5.42 4.09
C ARG A 331 -17.46 5.45 4.65
N THR A 332 -16.82 6.63 4.59
CA THR A 332 -15.45 6.85 5.02
C THR A 332 -15.37 8.00 6.04
N ASP A 333 -14.34 7.97 6.89
CA ASP A 333 -14.01 9.12 7.75
C ASP A 333 -13.29 10.23 6.95
N ALA A 334 -13.01 11.35 7.63
CA ALA A 334 -12.31 12.48 7.04
C ALA A 334 -10.89 12.13 6.51
N THR A 335 -10.28 11.01 6.98
CA THR A 335 -8.97 10.54 6.54
C THR A 335 -9.06 9.54 5.38
N GLY A 336 -10.28 9.18 4.92
CA GLY A 336 -10.52 8.25 3.81
C GLY A 336 -10.55 6.78 4.24
N ARG A 337 -10.58 6.47 5.55
CA ARG A 337 -10.72 5.11 6.03
C ARG A 337 -12.18 4.67 5.99
N ILE A 338 -12.42 3.45 5.50
CA ILE A 338 -13.76 2.87 5.40
C ILE A 338 -14.26 2.51 6.80
N GLU A 339 -15.44 3.02 7.17
CA GLU A 339 -16.08 2.71 8.44
C GLU A 339 -16.59 1.25 8.44
N VAL A 340 -16.19 0.50 9.46
CA VAL A 340 -16.50 -0.94 9.59
C VAL A 340 -17.10 -1.28 10.94
N ASP A 341 -17.87 -2.37 10.97
CA ASP A 341 -18.35 -2.99 12.20
C ASP A 341 -17.27 -3.86 12.88
N GLY A 342 -17.62 -4.47 14.00
CA GLY A 342 -16.73 -5.37 14.74
C GLY A 342 -16.30 -6.63 13.97
N THR A 343 -16.87 -6.93 12.81
CA THR A 343 -16.47 -8.02 11.90
C THR A 343 -15.65 -7.55 10.70
N MET A 344 -15.27 -6.28 10.68
CA MET A 344 -14.59 -5.58 9.59
C MET A 344 -15.45 -5.39 8.33
N ARG A 345 -16.75 -5.58 8.43
CA ARG A 345 -17.71 -5.36 7.35
C ARG A 345 -18.04 -3.88 7.25
N SER A 346 -18.11 -3.35 6.04
CA SER A 346 -18.50 -1.96 5.79
C SER A 346 -19.89 -1.66 6.33
N LEU A 347 -20.05 -0.49 6.94
CA LEU A 347 -21.35 -0.03 7.48
C LEU A 347 -22.32 0.36 6.36
N SER A 348 -21.84 0.66 5.15
CA SER A 348 -22.68 1.06 4.01
C SER A 348 -22.94 -0.07 3.01
N HIS A 349 -21.99 -1.01 2.82
CA HIS A 349 -22.07 -2.05 1.79
C HIS A 349 -21.79 -3.43 2.38
N PRO A 350 -22.82 -4.30 2.47
CA PRO A 350 -22.72 -5.58 3.19
C PRO A 350 -21.80 -6.62 2.53
N ASP A 351 -21.43 -6.42 1.28
CA ASP A 351 -20.54 -7.34 0.54
C ASP A 351 -19.08 -6.87 0.56
N VAL A 352 -18.81 -5.73 1.20
CA VAL A 352 -17.48 -5.14 1.34
C VAL A 352 -16.96 -5.26 2.77
N TYR A 353 -15.73 -5.74 2.91
CA TYR A 353 -14.96 -5.77 4.15
C TYR A 353 -13.72 -4.90 3.98
N ALA A 354 -13.36 -4.09 4.97
CA ALA A 354 -12.12 -3.31 4.94
C ALA A 354 -11.21 -3.69 6.09
N ILE A 355 -9.91 -3.80 5.82
CA ILE A 355 -8.91 -4.26 6.79
C ILE A 355 -7.59 -3.48 6.66
N GLY A 356 -6.81 -3.52 7.72
CA GLY A 356 -5.54 -2.81 7.78
C GLY A 356 -5.72 -1.30 7.83
N ASP A 357 -4.79 -0.57 7.23
CA ASP A 357 -4.75 0.90 7.29
C ASP A 357 -5.94 1.56 6.57
N ALA A 358 -6.61 0.84 5.67
CA ALA A 358 -7.79 1.33 4.95
C ALA A 358 -9.09 1.31 5.78
N ALA A 359 -9.09 0.65 6.94
CA ALA A 359 -10.28 0.49 7.78
C ALA A 359 -10.27 1.42 8.99
N LEU A 360 -11.43 2.03 9.27
CA LEU A 360 -11.72 2.69 10.54
C LEU A 360 -12.40 1.69 11.48
N ALA A 361 -11.61 0.83 12.11
CA ALA A 361 -12.08 -0.12 13.10
C ALA A 361 -11.95 0.46 14.51
N GLN A 362 -12.99 0.28 15.33
CA GLN A 362 -12.97 0.72 16.72
C GLN A 362 -12.25 -0.30 17.61
N GLY A 363 -11.39 0.21 18.47
CA GLY A 363 -10.69 -0.52 19.51
C GLY A 363 -11.32 -0.33 20.88
N PRO A 364 -10.65 -0.78 21.95
CA PRO A 364 -11.11 -0.56 23.32
C PRO A 364 -11.27 0.92 23.67
N GLY A 365 -12.39 1.26 24.34
CA GLY A 365 -12.72 2.63 24.74
C GLY A 365 -13.17 3.50 23.56
N ASP A 366 -13.74 2.89 22.53
CA ASP A 366 -14.27 3.55 21.32
C ASP A 366 -13.25 4.45 20.62
N LYS A 367 -11.96 4.05 20.71
CA LYS A 367 -10.89 4.74 20.02
C LYS A 367 -10.57 4.02 18.70
N PRO A 368 -10.40 4.76 17.61
CA PRO A 368 -9.95 4.16 16.34
C PRO A 368 -8.60 3.48 16.49
N LEU A 369 -8.47 2.31 15.88
CA LEU A 369 -7.19 1.61 15.83
C LEU A 369 -6.21 2.37 14.94
N ARG A 370 -4.91 2.32 15.31
CA ARG A 370 -3.83 2.93 14.53
C ARG A 370 -3.63 2.22 13.19
N MET A 371 -3.21 2.95 12.18
CA MET A 371 -2.64 2.41 10.95
C MET A 371 -1.32 1.71 11.27
N SER A 372 -1.34 0.39 11.42
CA SER A 372 -0.16 -0.41 11.77
C SER A 372 -0.38 -1.90 11.50
N CYS A 373 0.70 -2.66 11.34
CA CYS A 373 0.62 -4.12 11.24
C CYS A 373 0.06 -4.76 12.52
N ALA A 374 0.25 -4.13 13.67
CA ALA A 374 -0.26 -4.61 14.96
C ALA A 374 -1.81 -4.65 15.01
N SER A 375 -2.48 -3.74 14.31
CA SER A 375 -3.94 -3.73 14.12
C SER A 375 -4.36 -4.49 12.87
N GLY A 376 -3.62 -4.35 11.76
CA GLY A 376 -4.00 -4.93 10.46
C GLY A 376 -4.02 -6.46 10.45
N VAL A 377 -3.09 -7.12 11.15
CA VAL A 377 -3.05 -8.59 11.22
C VAL A 377 -4.26 -9.17 11.96
N PRO A 378 -4.62 -8.72 13.17
CA PRO A 378 -5.86 -9.17 13.83
C PRO A 378 -7.13 -8.84 13.04
N MET A 379 -7.22 -7.66 12.40
CA MET A 379 -8.35 -7.32 11.51
C MET A 379 -8.49 -8.32 10.36
N ALA A 380 -7.36 -8.74 9.76
CA ALA A 380 -7.37 -9.72 8.67
C ALA A 380 -7.90 -11.09 9.12
N TRP A 381 -7.50 -11.55 10.30
CA TRP A 381 -8.04 -12.78 10.86
C TRP A 381 -9.53 -12.67 11.10
N GLN A 382 -9.98 -11.57 11.69
CA GLN A 382 -11.39 -11.36 12.04
C GLN A 382 -12.27 -11.25 10.79
N ALA A 383 -11.85 -10.48 9.77
CA ALA A 383 -12.57 -10.38 8.50
C ALA A 383 -12.66 -11.74 7.79
N ALA A 384 -11.53 -12.45 7.65
CA ALA A 384 -11.51 -13.76 6.99
C ALA A 384 -12.39 -14.78 7.72
N ASP A 385 -12.40 -14.77 9.05
CA ASP A 385 -13.23 -15.66 9.86
C ASP A 385 -14.71 -15.26 9.75
N ALA A 386 -15.04 -13.97 9.71
CA ALA A 386 -16.40 -13.48 9.54
C ALA A 386 -16.95 -13.81 8.13
N ILE A 387 -16.16 -13.60 7.08
CA ILE A 387 -16.52 -13.97 5.70
C ILE A 387 -16.76 -15.49 5.62
N ALA A 388 -15.82 -16.29 6.11
CA ALA A 388 -15.95 -17.75 6.10
C ALA A 388 -17.18 -18.21 6.88
N ALA A 389 -17.46 -17.62 8.03
CA ALA A 389 -18.65 -17.95 8.84
C ALA A 389 -19.94 -17.60 8.10
N ARG A 390 -20.01 -16.42 7.46
CA ARG A 390 -21.16 -16.01 6.63
C ARG A 390 -21.40 -16.99 5.49
N LEU A 391 -20.35 -17.33 4.74
CA LEU A 391 -20.47 -18.20 3.57
C LEU A 391 -20.80 -19.66 3.94
N THR A 392 -20.40 -20.13 5.12
CA THR A 392 -20.62 -21.51 5.56
C THR A 392 -21.77 -21.69 6.57
N GLY A 393 -22.50 -20.62 6.88
CA GLY A 393 -23.60 -20.64 7.85
C GLY A 393 -23.17 -20.93 9.29
N THR A 394 -21.88 -20.67 9.63
CA THR A 394 -21.37 -20.89 10.98
C THR A 394 -21.30 -19.59 11.78
N LYS A 395 -21.21 -19.69 13.11
CA LYS A 395 -21.06 -18.52 13.97
C LYS A 395 -19.70 -17.86 13.75
N SER A 396 -19.70 -16.54 13.55
CA SER A 396 -18.46 -15.75 13.46
C SER A 396 -17.78 -15.69 14.83
N PRO A 397 -16.49 -16.01 14.95
CA PRO A 397 -15.76 -15.74 16.17
C PRO A 397 -15.56 -14.22 16.30
N THR A 398 -15.81 -13.69 17.48
CA THR A 398 -15.55 -12.30 17.83
C THR A 398 -14.44 -12.26 18.87
N ALA A 399 -13.34 -11.58 18.54
CA ALA A 399 -12.27 -11.32 19.48
C ALA A 399 -12.04 -9.80 19.57
N PRO A 400 -11.92 -9.21 20.76
CA PRO A 400 -11.66 -7.80 20.90
C PRO A 400 -10.26 -7.46 20.34
N LEU A 401 -10.19 -6.49 19.43
CA LEU A 401 -8.94 -5.94 18.96
C LEU A 401 -8.31 -5.08 20.05
N ARG A 402 -7.05 -5.36 20.43
CA ARG A 402 -6.35 -4.67 21.52
C ARG A 402 -4.86 -4.64 21.33
N TYR A 403 -4.22 -3.67 21.95
CA TYR A 403 -2.77 -3.54 21.95
C TYR A 403 -2.15 -4.22 23.18
N PHE A 404 -0.85 -4.55 23.07
CA PHE A 404 -0.04 -5.08 24.16
C PHE A 404 1.27 -4.32 24.33
N ASN A 405 1.87 -3.93 23.23
CA ASN A 405 3.12 -3.19 23.18
C ASN A 405 3.26 -2.37 21.89
N GLN A 406 4.21 -1.46 21.91
CA GLN A 406 4.73 -0.76 20.75
C GLN A 406 6.22 -1.10 20.65
N CYS A 407 6.64 -1.60 19.48
CA CYS A 407 8.00 -2.03 19.24
C CYS A 407 8.71 -1.02 18.35
N ILE A 408 9.80 -0.43 18.83
CA ILE A 408 10.55 0.62 18.15
C ILE A 408 11.99 0.15 17.96
N SER A 409 12.48 0.17 16.72
CA SER A 409 13.90 0.03 16.42
C SER A 409 14.60 1.36 16.66
N LEU A 410 15.75 1.34 17.31
CA LEU A 410 16.58 2.52 17.54
C LEU A 410 17.99 2.26 16.95
N GLY A 411 18.03 1.95 15.66
CA GLY A 411 19.17 1.35 14.99
C GLY A 411 19.20 -0.17 15.15
N ARG A 412 20.30 -0.82 14.78
CA ARG A 412 20.42 -2.30 14.79
C ARG A 412 20.74 -2.89 16.16
N LYS A 413 21.38 -2.10 17.03
CA LYS A 413 21.90 -2.57 18.32
C LYS A 413 21.01 -2.20 19.48
N GLU A 414 20.12 -1.24 19.30
CA GLU A 414 19.25 -0.70 20.33
C GLU A 414 17.78 -0.81 19.94
N GLY A 415 16.91 -0.88 20.93
CA GLY A 415 15.46 -0.93 20.73
C GLY A 415 14.70 -0.50 21.97
N LEU A 416 13.41 -0.28 21.79
CA LEU A 416 12.48 0.08 22.82
C LEU A 416 11.16 -0.65 22.61
N ILE A 417 10.75 -1.46 23.57
CA ILE A 417 9.42 -2.09 23.62
C ILE A 417 8.66 -1.41 24.75
N GLN A 418 7.75 -0.52 24.40
CA GLN A 418 6.85 0.12 25.33
C GLN A 418 5.62 -0.77 25.55
N TYR A 419 5.42 -1.30 26.75
CA TYR A 419 4.18 -2.00 27.08
C TYR A 419 3.04 -0.99 27.21
N VAL A 420 1.86 -1.36 26.67
CA VAL A 420 0.71 -0.49 26.64
C VAL A 420 -0.52 -1.19 27.22
N THR A 421 -1.55 -0.40 27.54
CA THR A 421 -2.89 -0.88 27.86
C THR A 421 -3.60 -1.34 26.58
N ALA A 422 -4.75 -2.00 26.72
CA ALA A 422 -5.54 -2.43 25.57
C ALA A 422 -5.91 -1.28 24.63
N ASP A 423 -6.10 -0.08 25.15
CA ASP A 423 -6.42 1.17 24.45
C ASP A 423 -5.17 2.03 24.13
N ASP A 424 -3.98 1.39 24.07
CA ASP A 424 -2.72 1.95 23.59
C ASP A 424 -2.08 3.05 24.47
N ARG A 425 -2.42 3.14 25.74
CA ARG A 425 -1.73 4.05 26.67
C ARG A 425 -0.48 3.41 27.26
N ALA A 426 0.62 4.16 27.34
CA ALA A 426 1.86 3.66 27.89
C ALA A 426 1.71 3.20 29.35
N ARG A 427 2.22 1.99 29.64
CA ARG A 427 2.46 1.51 31.01
C ARG A 427 3.85 1.96 31.47
N THR A 428 4.10 1.95 32.75
CA THR A 428 5.43 2.28 33.32
C THR A 428 6.52 1.34 32.86
N ALA A 429 6.17 0.08 32.55
CA ALA A 429 7.11 -0.94 32.12
C ALA A 429 7.53 -0.74 30.65
N ALA A 430 8.84 -0.81 30.41
CA ALA A 430 9.44 -0.82 29.08
C ALA A 430 10.68 -1.73 29.08
N LEU A 431 10.88 -2.48 27.98
CA LEU A 431 12.11 -3.18 27.68
C LEU A 431 12.97 -2.32 26.77
N THR A 432 14.28 -2.19 27.05
CA THR A 432 15.19 -1.31 26.34
C THR A 432 16.50 -2.03 26.01
N GLY A 433 17.29 -1.45 25.09
CA GLY A 433 18.60 -1.97 24.75
C GLY A 433 18.57 -3.13 23.77
N ARG A 434 19.65 -3.93 23.78
CA ARG A 434 19.86 -5.06 22.84
C ARG A 434 18.76 -6.13 22.91
N LEU A 435 18.21 -6.38 24.10
CA LEU A 435 17.09 -7.33 24.25
C LEU A 435 15.82 -6.82 23.56
N ALA A 436 15.56 -5.52 23.61
CA ALA A 436 14.45 -4.93 22.90
C ALA A 436 14.66 -4.96 21.38
N ALA A 437 15.88 -4.73 20.89
CA ALA A 437 16.23 -4.88 19.49
C ALA A 437 15.99 -6.32 19.00
N PHE A 438 16.45 -7.31 19.77
CA PHE A 438 16.20 -8.73 19.46
C PHE A 438 14.70 -9.06 19.44
N TYR A 439 13.94 -8.58 20.43
CA TYR A 439 12.49 -8.78 20.49
C TYR A 439 11.79 -8.15 19.26
N LYS A 440 12.16 -6.92 18.90
CA LYS A 440 11.62 -6.25 17.68
C LYS A 440 11.91 -7.07 16.42
N GLU A 441 13.13 -7.58 16.28
CA GLU A 441 13.51 -8.42 15.15
C GLU A 441 12.67 -9.70 15.08
N LEU A 442 12.41 -10.34 16.23
CA LEU A 442 11.55 -11.51 16.33
C LEU A 442 10.10 -11.19 15.93
N VAL A 443 9.57 -10.04 16.37
CA VAL A 443 8.24 -9.58 16.00
C VAL A 443 8.14 -9.34 14.48
N CYS A 444 9.13 -8.69 13.86
CA CYS A 444 9.16 -8.48 12.41
C CYS A 444 9.21 -9.80 11.64
N LYS A 445 10.07 -10.74 12.06
CA LYS A 445 10.14 -12.10 11.46
C LYS A 445 8.84 -12.87 11.65
N GLY A 446 8.25 -12.80 12.84
CA GLY A 446 6.97 -13.43 13.15
C GLY A 446 5.81 -12.88 12.32
N ALA A 447 5.77 -11.56 12.11
CA ALA A 447 4.78 -10.94 11.24
C ALA A 447 4.91 -11.42 9.79
N ALA A 448 6.13 -11.45 9.24
CA ALA A 448 6.39 -11.95 7.89
C ALA A 448 6.10 -13.47 7.77
N TRP A 449 6.46 -14.27 8.79
CA TRP A 449 6.10 -15.69 8.86
C TRP A 449 4.58 -15.88 8.88
N GLY A 450 3.84 -15.05 9.64
CA GLY A 450 2.38 -15.10 9.74
C GLY A 450 1.69 -14.85 8.40
N VAL A 451 2.27 -14.07 7.51
CA VAL A 451 1.72 -13.88 6.14
C VAL A 451 1.75 -15.18 5.35
N ALA A 452 2.85 -15.92 5.40
CA ALA A 452 2.98 -17.24 4.76
C ALA A 452 2.18 -18.33 5.50
N ASN A 453 1.89 -18.12 6.81
CA ASN A 453 1.17 -19.06 7.67
C ASN A 453 -0.11 -18.41 8.27
N PRO A 454 -1.12 -18.06 7.44
CA PRO A 454 -2.24 -17.20 7.85
C PRO A 454 -3.16 -17.82 8.91
N THR A 455 -3.05 -19.12 9.18
CA THR A 455 -3.74 -19.82 10.27
C THR A 455 -2.80 -20.13 11.45
N LEU A 456 -1.60 -19.53 11.50
CA LEU A 456 -0.58 -19.80 12.50
C LEU A 456 -0.21 -21.29 12.58
N ALA A 457 -0.17 -21.97 11.44
CA ALA A 457 0.02 -23.42 11.30
C ALA A 457 -1.01 -24.30 12.02
N VAL A 458 -2.10 -23.72 12.55
CA VAL A 458 -3.20 -24.50 13.13
C VAL A 458 -3.96 -25.21 12.01
N PRO A 459 -4.17 -26.52 12.08
CA PRO A 459 -4.97 -27.25 11.10
C PRO A 459 -6.38 -26.69 11.01
N THR A 460 -6.83 -26.43 9.78
CA THR A 460 -8.18 -25.93 9.51
C THR A 460 -8.90 -26.84 8.53
N ARG A 461 -10.20 -27.04 8.76
CA ARG A 461 -11.05 -27.82 7.85
C ARG A 461 -11.70 -26.87 6.83
N ARG A 462 -11.54 -27.15 5.54
CA ARG A 462 -12.29 -26.48 4.48
C ARG A 462 -13.76 -26.90 4.52
N ARG A 463 -14.66 -25.92 4.55
CA ARG A 463 -16.10 -26.15 4.62
C ARG A 463 -16.77 -25.77 3.31
N PRO A 464 -17.86 -26.46 2.90
CA PRO A 464 -18.70 -26.07 1.77
C PRO A 464 -19.45 -24.79 2.09
N THR A 465 -19.78 -24.02 1.06
CA THR A 465 -20.65 -22.84 1.18
C THR A 465 -22.11 -23.23 1.19
N VAL A 466 -22.91 -22.49 1.96
CA VAL A 466 -24.38 -22.59 2.00
C VAL A 466 -25.04 -21.42 1.24
N VAL A 467 -24.27 -20.39 0.93
CA VAL A 467 -24.71 -19.19 0.20
C VAL A 467 -24.59 -19.45 -1.30
N GLN A 468 -25.67 -19.25 -2.04
CA GLN A 468 -25.60 -19.26 -3.51
C GLN A 468 -24.94 -17.98 -4.02
N PRO A 469 -24.10 -18.04 -5.08
CA PRO A 469 -23.57 -16.85 -5.74
C PRO A 469 -24.73 -15.99 -6.26
N ALA A 470 -24.55 -14.67 -6.23
CA ALA A 470 -25.47 -13.76 -6.90
C ALA A 470 -25.48 -14.06 -8.42
N PRO A 471 -26.65 -13.97 -9.10
CA PRO A 471 -26.69 -14.11 -10.55
C PRO A 471 -25.76 -13.07 -11.20
N VAL A 472 -25.00 -13.53 -12.18
CA VAL A 472 -24.13 -12.64 -12.97
C VAL A 472 -25.03 -11.65 -13.70
N PRO A 473 -24.83 -10.34 -13.62
CA PRO A 473 -25.57 -9.39 -14.46
C PRO A 473 -25.39 -9.77 -15.93
N THR A 474 -26.48 -10.05 -16.61
CA THR A 474 -26.45 -10.26 -18.06
C THR A 474 -26.06 -8.94 -18.71
N PRO A 475 -25.02 -8.89 -19.57
CA PRO A 475 -24.69 -7.65 -20.27
C PRO A 475 -25.93 -7.19 -21.02
N ALA A 476 -26.22 -5.90 -20.93
CA ALA A 476 -27.33 -5.31 -21.68
C ALA A 476 -27.12 -5.61 -23.18
N PRO A 477 -28.19 -5.95 -23.94
CA PRO A 477 -28.05 -6.18 -25.35
C PRO A 477 -27.53 -4.89 -26.00
N GLU A 478 -26.47 -5.02 -26.79
CA GLU A 478 -25.93 -3.92 -27.60
C GLU A 478 -27.09 -3.36 -28.44
N ALA A 479 -27.39 -2.07 -28.29
CA ALA A 479 -28.38 -1.40 -29.11
C ALA A 479 -27.89 -1.44 -30.57
N THR A 480 -28.49 -2.31 -31.34
CA THR A 480 -28.31 -2.32 -32.79
C THR A 480 -28.84 -1.01 -33.33
N THR A 481 -27.96 -0.10 -33.65
CA THR A 481 -28.30 1.12 -34.42
C THR A 481 -28.69 0.68 -35.82
N ALA A 482 -29.98 0.85 -36.12
CA ALA A 482 -30.55 0.75 -37.46
C ALA A 482 -30.25 2.01 -38.25
#